data_de8df99b0ad266f6d6d411afaa2bd075
#
_entry.id   de8df99b0ad266f6d6d411afaa2bd075
#
_cell.length_a   1.000
_cell.length_b   1.000
_cell.length_c   1.000
_cell.angle_alpha   90.00
_cell.angle_beta   90.00
_cell.angle_gamma   90.00
#
_symmetry.space_group_name_H-M   'P 1'
#
loop_
_entity.id
_entity.type
_entity.pdbx_description
1 polymer ?
#
loop_
_entity_poly.entity_id
_entity_poly.type
_entity_poly.pdbx_seq_one_letter_code
_entity_poly.pdbx_strand_id
1 'polypeptide(L)'
;MPEPTAASYRFFSWLRQGLLAGLSNQAGASPPLTNGHLVLPIRLRVNGAAPVDVNIQRYGPGDITGIDAREVIRTEPQAHMTDFEPNYFPAIEFDRPDFPWLFTPAKADAARRLHPWICLIVVRKEGAALSTVPRQPLPVLTCGQEELPDLDQSWAWAHAQIVSGQTASPNPTLQQILKDHPDRTLSRLLGARRLDPNTAYYACLVPTYDVGRKAGLGEPITADDEQGLKPAWSQGPGAPTGTVSLPVYFHWEFRTGLAGDFESLARRLEPKQLPTTVGLRPMDIGQPGWGMPVLPPDAPGGLLDLGGALRTPETNPRPW
;
A
#
# COMPACT_ATOMS: atom_id res chain seq x y z
N MET A 1 32.80 11.44 7.67
CA MET A 1 31.70 10.58 7.19
C MET A 1 30.55 11.50 6.86
N PRO A 2 29.88 11.38 5.70
CA PRO A 2 28.66 12.14 5.49
C PRO A 2 27.64 11.72 6.56
N GLU A 3 27.01 12.69 7.21
CA GLU A 3 25.93 12.42 8.15
C GLU A 3 24.80 11.62 7.44
N PRO A 4 24.20 10.62 8.09
CA PRO A 4 23.11 9.89 7.50
C PRO A 4 21.97 10.86 7.16
N THR A 5 21.60 10.92 5.91
CA THR A 5 20.49 11.76 5.42
C THR A 5 19.20 11.19 6.00
N ALA A 6 18.74 11.69 7.13
CA ALA A 6 17.49 11.27 7.72
C ALA A 6 16.34 11.85 6.89
N ALA A 7 15.57 10.98 6.24
CA ALA A 7 14.32 11.36 5.61
C ALA A 7 13.19 11.36 6.65
N SER A 8 12.34 12.38 6.65
CA SER A 8 11.12 12.36 7.44
C SER A 8 9.92 12.01 6.57
N TYR A 9 9.05 11.13 7.07
CA TYR A 9 7.83 10.71 6.40
C TYR A 9 6.64 11.40 7.05
N ARG A 10 5.73 11.93 6.22
CA ARG A 10 4.44 12.46 6.67
C ARG A 10 3.33 11.62 6.05
N PHE A 11 2.36 11.23 6.88
CA PHE A 11 1.20 10.46 6.45
C PHE A 11 -0.06 11.33 6.60
N PHE A 12 -0.92 11.26 5.59
CA PHE A 12 -2.20 11.96 5.55
C PHE A 12 -3.30 10.94 5.33
N SER A 13 -4.35 11.02 6.12
CA SER A 13 -5.51 10.14 6.01
C SER A 13 -6.28 10.31 4.70
N TRP A 14 -6.13 11.44 4.03
CA TRP A 14 -6.59 11.71 2.67
C TRP A 14 -5.88 12.91 2.09
N LEU A 15 -5.84 12.97 0.76
CA LEU A 15 -5.29 14.08 0.01
C LEU A 15 -6.11 14.30 -1.25
N ARG A 16 -6.34 15.57 -1.60
CA ARG A 16 -6.98 15.98 -2.85
C ARG A 16 -6.26 17.14 -3.46
N GLN A 17 -6.21 17.16 -4.78
CA GLN A 17 -5.59 18.21 -5.56
C GLN A 17 -6.60 18.89 -6.50
N GLY A 18 -6.24 20.08 -7.01
CA GLY A 18 -7.06 20.82 -7.95
C GLY A 18 -8.42 21.25 -7.40
N LEU A 19 -9.44 21.20 -8.22
CA LEU A 19 -10.82 21.63 -7.85
C LEU A 19 -11.41 20.82 -6.70
N LEU A 20 -11.04 19.54 -6.57
CA LEU A 20 -11.55 18.67 -5.50
C LEU A 20 -10.99 19.03 -4.13
N ALA A 21 -9.82 19.67 -4.05
CA ALA A 21 -9.28 20.18 -2.79
C ALA A 21 -10.20 21.24 -2.17
N GLY A 22 -10.79 22.11 -3.01
CA GLY A 22 -11.78 23.10 -2.56
C GLY A 22 -13.07 22.46 -2.03
N LEU A 23 -13.50 21.35 -2.62
CA LEU A 23 -14.69 20.62 -2.18
C LEU A 23 -14.56 20.09 -0.75
N SER A 24 -13.41 19.59 -0.38
CA SER A 24 -13.17 18.98 0.94
C SER A 24 -13.20 19.98 2.10
N ASN A 25 -12.99 21.26 1.79
CA ASN A 25 -12.95 22.34 2.80
C ASN A 25 -14.27 23.08 2.97
N GLN A 26 -15.30 22.77 2.16
CA GLN A 26 -16.59 23.43 2.27
C GLN A 26 -17.54 22.67 3.20
N ALA A 27 -18.25 23.39 4.07
CA ALA A 27 -19.37 22.83 4.84
C ALA A 27 -20.57 22.55 3.91
N GLY A 28 -21.35 21.51 4.20
CA GLY A 28 -22.60 21.22 3.51
C GLY A 28 -22.69 19.83 2.88
N ALA A 29 -23.78 19.56 2.18
CA ALA A 29 -24.01 18.27 1.52
C ALA A 29 -22.96 17.95 0.45
N SER A 30 -22.74 16.66 0.19
CA SER A 30 -21.94 16.23 -0.96
C SER A 30 -22.54 16.77 -2.26
N PRO A 31 -21.74 17.08 -3.29
CA PRO A 31 -22.26 17.50 -4.58
C PRO A 31 -23.19 16.42 -5.16
N PRO A 32 -24.20 16.82 -5.94
CA PRO A 32 -25.07 15.87 -6.60
C PRO A 32 -24.29 15.06 -7.65
N LEU A 33 -24.68 13.79 -7.81
CA LEU A 33 -24.28 12.98 -8.95
C LEU A 33 -25.34 13.12 -10.07
N THR A 34 -24.90 13.07 -11.30
CA THR A 34 -25.77 13.01 -12.47
C THR A 34 -25.18 12.02 -13.46
N ASN A 35 -25.87 10.93 -13.74
CA ASN A 35 -25.38 9.83 -14.58
C ASN A 35 -23.99 9.30 -14.16
N GLY A 36 -23.74 9.23 -12.85
CA GLY A 36 -22.44 8.82 -12.31
C GLY A 36 -21.38 9.93 -12.28
N HIS A 37 -21.65 11.09 -12.92
CA HIS A 37 -20.74 12.23 -12.92
C HIS A 37 -20.89 13.08 -11.68
N LEU A 38 -19.77 13.56 -11.17
CA LEU A 38 -19.75 14.54 -10.08
C LEU A 38 -20.01 15.95 -10.65
N VAL A 39 -21.06 16.63 -10.17
CA VAL A 39 -21.41 17.99 -10.58
C VAL A 39 -20.93 18.99 -9.52
N LEU A 40 -20.06 19.91 -9.94
CA LEU A 40 -19.52 20.98 -9.09
C LEU A 40 -20.08 22.33 -9.52
N PRO A 41 -20.92 23.00 -8.72
CA PRO A 41 -21.29 24.37 -8.97
C PRO A 41 -20.10 25.30 -8.66
N ILE A 42 -19.69 26.07 -9.64
CA ILE A 42 -18.64 27.08 -9.49
C ILE A 42 -19.15 28.44 -9.90
N ARG A 43 -18.63 29.48 -9.25
CA ARG A 43 -18.93 30.88 -9.57
C ARG A 43 -17.73 31.50 -10.25
N LEU A 44 -17.91 31.84 -11.53
CA LEU A 44 -16.86 32.45 -12.35
C LEU A 44 -17.03 33.95 -12.35
N ARG A 45 -15.93 34.70 -12.20
CA ARG A 45 -15.84 36.14 -12.46
C ARG A 45 -14.79 36.37 -13.53
N VAL A 46 -15.19 37.05 -14.61
CA VAL A 46 -14.29 37.40 -15.70
C VAL A 46 -14.17 38.90 -15.75
N ASN A 47 -12.96 39.44 -15.63
CA ASN A 47 -12.64 40.88 -15.78
C ASN A 47 -13.57 41.83 -15.03
N GLY A 48 -13.98 41.51 -13.82
CA GLY A 48 -14.84 42.35 -13.00
C GLY A 48 -16.32 42.35 -13.40
N ALA A 49 -16.74 41.56 -14.40
CA ALA A 49 -18.12 41.37 -14.77
C ALA A 49 -18.94 40.70 -13.66
N ALA A 50 -20.27 40.77 -13.78
CA ALA A 50 -21.17 40.05 -12.88
C ALA A 50 -20.81 38.55 -12.83
N PRO A 51 -20.82 37.93 -11.64
CA PRO A 51 -20.48 36.50 -11.52
C PRO A 51 -21.51 35.64 -12.26
N VAL A 52 -21.02 34.60 -12.94
CA VAL A 52 -21.84 33.62 -13.62
C VAL A 52 -21.66 32.28 -12.88
N ASP A 53 -22.78 31.67 -12.51
CA ASP A 53 -22.80 30.34 -11.91
C ASP A 53 -22.79 29.29 -13.04
N VAL A 54 -21.82 28.38 -13.01
CA VAL A 54 -21.60 27.32 -14.01
C VAL A 54 -21.45 26.00 -13.28
N ASN A 55 -22.13 24.97 -13.80
CA ASN A 55 -21.94 23.60 -13.33
C ASN A 55 -20.83 22.93 -14.16
N ILE A 56 -19.78 22.49 -13.50
CA ILE A 56 -18.73 21.67 -14.12
C ILE A 56 -18.99 20.20 -13.79
N GLN A 57 -19.10 19.39 -14.84
CA GLN A 57 -19.14 17.94 -14.69
C GLN A 57 -17.72 17.39 -14.56
N ARG A 58 -17.53 16.52 -13.60
CA ARG A 58 -16.28 15.78 -13.36
C ARG A 58 -16.60 14.31 -13.33
N TYR A 59 -15.65 13.49 -13.77
CA TYR A 59 -15.76 12.05 -13.64
C TYR A 59 -15.95 11.67 -12.17
N GLY A 60 -16.95 10.84 -11.94
CA GLY A 60 -17.26 10.20 -10.66
C GLY A 60 -16.99 8.69 -10.73
N PRO A 61 -17.27 7.93 -9.66
CA PRO A 61 -17.03 6.49 -9.64
C PRO A 61 -17.83 5.73 -10.72
N GLY A 62 -19.01 6.25 -11.11
CA GLY A 62 -19.87 5.67 -12.14
C GLY A 62 -19.33 5.80 -13.57
N ASP A 63 -18.28 6.59 -13.79
CA ASP A 63 -17.66 6.77 -15.10
C ASP A 63 -16.44 5.88 -15.31
N ILE A 64 -15.94 5.26 -14.25
CA ILE A 64 -14.65 4.58 -14.28
C ILE A 64 -14.85 3.10 -14.58
N THR A 65 -14.42 2.71 -15.77
CA THR A 65 -14.47 1.32 -16.27
C THR A 65 -13.08 0.71 -16.44
N GLY A 66 -12.06 1.35 -15.87
CA GLY A 66 -10.68 0.85 -15.89
C GLY A 66 -9.71 1.86 -15.29
N ILE A 67 -8.54 1.39 -14.91
CA ILE A 67 -7.40 2.21 -14.49
C ILE A 67 -6.19 1.88 -15.36
N ASP A 68 -5.27 2.83 -15.51
CA ASP A 68 -3.98 2.56 -16.13
C ASP A 68 -3.11 1.76 -15.15
N ALA A 69 -2.60 0.61 -15.59
CA ALA A 69 -1.73 -0.23 -14.76
C ALA A 69 -0.45 0.49 -14.30
N ARG A 70 -0.02 1.54 -15.00
CA ARG A 70 1.15 2.37 -14.65
C ARG A 70 0.91 3.24 -13.40
N GLU A 71 -0.34 3.46 -12.99
CA GLU A 71 -0.65 4.12 -11.72
C GLU A 71 -0.20 3.27 -10.53
N VAL A 72 -0.10 1.94 -10.70
CA VAL A 72 0.34 1.02 -9.66
C VAL A 72 1.85 0.90 -9.71
N ILE A 73 2.53 1.39 -8.68
CA ILE A 73 3.99 1.35 -8.59
C ILE A 73 4.52 0.17 -7.78
N ARG A 74 3.70 -0.37 -6.87
CA ARG A 74 4.09 -1.50 -6.04
C ARG A 74 2.89 -2.25 -5.49
N THR A 75 3.04 -3.56 -5.37
CA THR A 75 2.14 -4.43 -4.60
C THR A 75 2.93 -5.16 -3.51
N GLU A 76 2.30 -5.33 -2.36
CA GLU A 76 2.81 -6.13 -1.25
C GLU A 76 1.72 -7.09 -0.79
N PRO A 77 1.94 -8.42 -0.85
CA PRO A 77 3.10 -9.09 -1.45
C PRO A 77 3.18 -8.91 -2.97
N GLN A 78 4.33 -9.24 -3.53
CA GLN A 78 4.46 -9.35 -4.99
C GLN A 78 3.54 -10.47 -5.52
N ALA A 79 3.11 -10.31 -6.78
CA ALA A 79 2.31 -11.34 -7.44
C ALA A 79 3.02 -12.70 -7.42
N HIS A 80 2.23 -13.75 -7.15
CA HIS A 80 2.67 -15.14 -7.07
C HIS A 80 3.65 -15.47 -5.92
N MET A 81 3.86 -14.58 -4.95
CA MET A 81 4.56 -14.91 -3.71
C MET A 81 3.83 -16.07 -2.99
N THR A 82 4.58 -17.03 -2.44
CA THR A 82 4.00 -18.25 -1.83
C THR A 82 4.24 -18.37 -0.33
N ASP A 83 4.99 -17.44 0.25
CA ASP A 83 5.45 -17.44 1.63
C ASP A 83 5.26 -16.09 2.34
N PHE A 84 4.23 -15.32 1.92
CA PHE A 84 3.93 -14.04 2.53
C PHE A 84 3.59 -14.20 4.02
N GLU A 85 4.11 -13.31 4.85
CA GLU A 85 3.90 -13.31 6.30
C GLU A 85 2.43 -13.00 6.64
N PRO A 86 1.69 -13.91 7.31
CA PRO A 86 0.25 -13.71 7.59
C PRO A 86 -0.07 -12.49 8.47
N ASN A 87 0.90 -12.03 9.27
CA ASN A 87 0.72 -10.89 10.17
C ASN A 87 0.89 -9.53 9.47
N TYR A 88 1.29 -9.51 8.20
CA TYR A 88 1.42 -8.26 7.44
C TYR A 88 0.15 -7.98 6.65
N PHE A 89 -0.12 -6.68 6.46
CA PHE A 89 -1.21 -6.24 5.60
C PHE A 89 -0.77 -6.23 4.14
N PRO A 90 -1.50 -6.88 3.25
CA PRO A 90 -1.35 -6.63 1.82
C PRO A 90 -1.57 -5.16 1.50
N ALA A 91 -0.83 -4.64 0.54
CA ALA A 91 -0.87 -3.23 0.17
C ALA A 91 -0.69 -3.03 -1.33
N ILE A 92 -1.21 -1.92 -1.84
CA ILE A 92 -0.97 -1.41 -3.19
C ILE A 92 -0.61 0.06 -3.11
N GLU A 93 0.43 0.45 -3.83
CA GLU A 93 0.94 1.82 -3.89
C GLU A 93 0.71 2.43 -5.26
N PHE A 94 0.32 3.70 -5.27
CA PHE A 94 0.06 4.47 -6.48
C PHE A 94 1.01 5.66 -6.58
N ASP A 95 1.42 5.99 -7.80
CA ASP A 95 2.30 7.13 -8.08
C ASP A 95 1.65 8.46 -7.65
N ARG A 96 0.36 8.61 -7.88
CA ARG A 96 -0.37 9.80 -7.47
C ARG A 96 -0.75 9.79 -6.00
N PRO A 97 -0.43 10.84 -5.23
CA PRO A 97 -0.75 10.91 -3.80
C PRO A 97 -2.26 11.08 -3.51
N ASP A 98 -3.06 11.49 -4.50
CA ASP A 98 -4.50 11.68 -4.36
C ASP A 98 -5.34 10.58 -5.04
N PHE A 99 -4.72 9.55 -5.61
CA PHE A 99 -5.39 8.53 -6.42
C PHE A 99 -6.59 7.88 -5.72
N PRO A 100 -6.51 7.43 -4.46
CA PRO A 100 -7.65 6.81 -3.79
C PRO A 100 -8.88 7.73 -3.63
N TRP A 101 -8.70 9.05 -3.73
CA TRP A 101 -9.78 10.02 -3.56
C TRP A 101 -10.10 10.80 -4.83
N LEU A 102 -9.44 10.48 -5.95
CA LEU A 102 -9.52 11.21 -7.22
C LEU A 102 -10.95 11.30 -7.76
N PHE A 103 -11.73 10.23 -7.61
CA PHE A 103 -13.12 10.16 -8.08
C PHE A 103 -14.14 10.05 -6.94
N THR A 104 -13.71 10.30 -5.69
CA THR A 104 -14.64 10.31 -4.55
C THR A 104 -15.57 11.50 -4.64
N PRO A 105 -16.91 11.31 -4.73
CA PRO A 105 -17.87 12.40 -4.86
C PRO A 105 -18.25 13.02 -3.52
N ALA A 106 -17.87 12.39 -2.41
CA ALA A 106 -18.19 12.87 -1.06
C ALA A 106 -17.25 13.96 -0.57
N LYS A 107 -17.71 14.73 0.41
CA LYS A 107 -16.88 15.58 1.27
C LYS A 107 -16.36 14.77 2.44
N ALA A 108 -15.29 15.26 3.09
CA ALA A 108 -14.88 14.71 4.36
C ALA A 108 -16.01 14.91 5.41
N ASP A 109 -16.19 13.96 6.29
CA ASP A 109 -17.15 14.03 7.39
C ASP A 109 -16.70 15.04 8.48
N ALA A 110 -17.51 15.20 9.54
CA ALA A 110 -17.20 16.08 10.66
C ALA A 110 -15.90 15.69 11.40
N ALA A 111 -15.53 14.40 11.36
CA ALA A 111 -14.30 13.89 11.91
C ALA A 111 -13.10 13.98 10.93
N ARG A 112 -13.26 14.67 9.81
CA ARG A 112 -12.29 14.82 8.72
C ARG A 112 -11.89 13.50 8.06
N ARG A 113 -12.79 12.53 8.00
CA ARG A 113 -12.59 11.26 7.31
C ARG A 113 -13.16 11.37 5.91
N LEU A 114 -12.43 10.84 4.93
CA LEU A 114 -12.86 10.82 3.54
C LEU A 114 -12.73 9.40 3.00
N HIS A 115 -13.85 8.81 2.60
CA HIS A 115 -13.86 7.48 2.02
C HIS A 115 -13.24 7.52 0.61
N PRO A 116 -12.31 6.63 0.30
CA PRO A 116 -11.77 6.51 -1.06
C PRO A 116 -12.82 5.96 -2.01
N TRP A 117 -12.67 6.21 -3.33
CA TRP A 117 -13.56 5.66 -4.36
C TRP A 117 -13.27 4.19 -4.69
N ILE A 118 -12.11 3.72 -4.31
CA ILE A 118 -11.63 2.33 -4.44
C ILE A 118 -11.08 1.82 -3.12
N CYS A 119 -11.08 0.51 -2.94
CA CYS A 119 -10.39 -0.14 -1.83
C CYS A 119 -9.70 -1.42 -2.29
N LEU A 120 -8.71 -1.84 -1.51
CA LEU A 120 -8.05 -3.13 -1.68
C LEU A 120 -8.77 -4.16 -0.80
N ILE A 121 -9.38 -5.15 -1.43
CA ILE A 121 -9.92 -6.31 -0.73
C ILE A 121 -9.03 -7.52 -0.93
N VAL A 122 -8.99 -8.39 0.07
CA VAL A 122 -8.22 -9.64 0.03
C VAL A 122 -9.17 -10.77 0.39
N VAL A 123 -9.41 -11.67 -0.54
CA VAL A 123 -10.36 -12.78 -0.38
C VAL A 123 -9.67 -14.12 -0.56
N ARG A 124 -10.10 -15.14 0.18
CA ARG A 124 -9.57 -16.49 -0.02
C ARG A 124 -9.92 -16.98 -1.42
N LYS A 125 -8.97 -17.63 -2.08
CA LYS A 125 -9.24 -18.25 -3.40
C LYS A 125 -10.27 -19.39 -3.29
N GLU A 126 -10.32 -20.04 -2.14
CA GLU A 126 -11.35 -21.02 -1.85
C GLU A 126 -12.69 -20.30 -1.62
N GLY A 127 -13.68 -20.57 -2.44
CA GLY A 127 -15.00 -19.92 -2.39
C GLY A 127 -15.10 -18.59 -3.14
N ALA A 128 -14.02 -18.14 -3.79
CA ALA A 128 -14.03 -16.95 -4.66
C ALA A 128 -13.71 -17.34 -6.11
N ALA A 129 -14.37 -16.70 -7.05
CA ALA A 129 -14.13 -16.88 -8.48
C ALA A 129 -13.81 -15.52 -9.14
N LEU A 130 -12.68 -15.48 -9.84
CA LEU A 130 -12.30 -14.34 -10.67
C LEU A 130 -12.44 -14.77 -12.13
N SER A 131 -13.30 -14.10 -12.89
CA SER A 131 -13.62 -14.44 -14.27
C SER A 131 -13.66 -13.21 -15.17
N THR A 132 -13.31 -13.42 -16.44
CA THR A 132 -13.55 -12.42 -17.49
C THR A 132 -14.86 -12.77 -18.19
N VAL A 133 -15.83 -11.87 -18.12
CA VAL A 133 -17.14 -12.05 -18.73
C VAL A 133 -17.16 -11.34 -20.09
N PRO A 134 -17.57 -12.00 -21.19
CA PRO A 134 -17.67 -11.36 -22.50
C PRO A 134 -18.54 -10.11 -22.44
N ARG A 135 -18.08 -9.01 -23.04
CA ARG A 135 -18.74 -7.70 -23.09
C ARG A 135 -18.78 -6.91 -21.78
N GLN A 136 -18.21 -7.41 -20.70
CA GLN A 136 -17.98 -6.59 -19.51
C GLN A 136 -16.62 -5.88 -19.61
N PRO A 137 -16.53 -4.64 -19.18
CA PRO A 137 -15.30 -3.85 -19.31
C PRO A 137 -14.16 -4.37 -18.41
N LEU A 138 -14.51 -5.02 -17.31
CA LEU A 138 -13.55 -5.45 -16.29
C LEU A 138 -13.74 -6.93 -15.94
N PRO A 139 -12.70 -7.61 -15.45
CA PRO A 139 -12.84 -8.89 -14.76
C PRO A 139 -13.80 -8.75 -13.58
N VAL A 140 -14.50 -9.83 -13.26
CA VAL A 140 -15.48 -9.88 -12.17
C VAL A 140 -15.01 -10.86 -11.10
N LEU A 141 -14.92 -10.38 -9.88
CA LEU A 141 -14.76 -11.19 -8.69
C LEU A 141 -16.14 -11.53 -8.13
N THR A 142 -16.42 -12.82 -7.93
CA THR A 142 -17.59 -13.30 -7.21
C THR A 142 -17.13 -14.00 -5.94
N CYS A 143 -17.58 -13.55 -4.78
CA CYS A 143 -17.21 -14.11 -3.48
C CYS A 143 -18.37 -13.99 -2.48
N GLY A 144 -18.29 -14.73 -1.38
CA GLY A 144 -19.22 -14.58 -0.26
C GLY A 144 -19.06 -13.18 0.39
N GLN A 145 -20.19 -12.64 0.85
CA GLN A 145 -20.20 -11.32 1.48
C GLN A 145 -19.40 -11.29 2.78
N GLU A 146 -19.28 -12.39 3.48
CA GLU A 146 -18.49 -12.58 4.69
C GLU A 146 -16.97 -12.42 4.46
N GLU A 147 -16.53 -12.54 3.21
CA GLU A 147 -15.13 -12.32 2.82
C GLU A 147 -14.78 -10.82 2.66
N LEU A 148 -15.78 -9.96 2.58
CA LEU A 148 -15.60 -8.53 2.32
C LEU A 148 -15.48 -7.74 3.62
N PRO A 149 -14.65 -6.69 3.66
CA PRO A 149 -14.53 -5.81 4.83
C PRO A 149 -15.71 -4.83 4.91
N ASP A 150 -15.88 -4.21 6.08
CA ASP A 150 -16.87 -3.16 6.30
C ASP A 150 -16.41 -1.85 5.65
N LEU A 151 -17.12 -1.38 4.62
CA LEU A 151 -16.79 -0.16 3.88
C LEU A 151 -16.87 1.13 4.71
N ASP A 152 -17.59 1.13 5.84
CA ASP A 152 -17.62 2.28 6.75
C ASP A 152 -16.23 2.55 7.37
N GLN A 153 -15.33 1.55 7.34
CA GLN A 153 -13.94 1.67 7.78
C GLN A 153 -12.95 2.01 6.65
N SER A 154 -13.41 2.10 5.40
CA SER A 154 -12.53 2.25 4.22
C SER A 154 -11.63 3.48 4.28
N TRP A 155 -12.03 4.54 4.98
CA TRP A 155 -11.22 5.74 5.21
C TRP A 155 -9.91 5.44 5.98
N ALA A 156 -9.88 4.41 6.82
CA ALA A 156 -8.72 4.06 7.63
C ALA A 156 -7.68 3.23 6.87
N TRP A 157 -8.06 2.65 5.71
CA TRP A 157 -7.19 1.78 4.92
C TRP A 157 -6.50 2.49 3.77
N ALA A 158 -6.70 3.80 3.67
CA ALA A 158 -6.11 4.64 2.64
C ALA A 158 -5.29 5.75 3.27
N HIS A 159 -4.10 6.00 2.75
CA HIS A 159 -3.29 7.15 3.16
C HIS A 159 -2.40 7.65 2.03
N ALA A 160 -2.06 8.93 2.09
CA ALA A 160 -1.02 9.53 1.28
C ALA A 160 0.26 9.65 2.10
N GLN A 161 1.39 9.39 1.48
CA GLN A 161 2.71 9.52 2.08
C GLN A 161 3.51 10.57 1.34
N ILE A 162 4.20 11.41 2.10
CA ILE A 162 5.11 12.43 1.58
C ILE A 162 6.45 12.30 2.26
N VAL A 163 7.51 12.26 1.47
CA VAL A 163 8.89 12.23 1.96
C VAL A 163 9.45 13.64 1.94
N SER A 164 9.81 14.17 3.10
CA SER A 164 10.51 15.46 3.21
C SER A 164 11.96 15.25 3.61
N GLY A 165 12.89 15.88 2.87
CA GLY A 165 14.30 15.90 3.26
C GLY A 165 14.53 16.83 4.45
N GLN A 166 15.48 16.52 5.30
CA GLN A 166 15.84 17.34 6.47
C GLN A 166 16.59 18.65 6.15
N THR A 167 17.04 18.84 4.91
CA THR A 167 18.06 19.84 4.59
C THR A 167 17.54 21.16 4.01
N ALA A 168 16.23 21.31 3.80
CA ALA A 168 15.69 22.57 3.29
C ALA A 168 15.16 23.44 4.43
N SER A 169 15.86 24.53 4.71
CA SER A 169 15.36 25.62 5.54
C SER A 169 15.04 26.83 4.63
N PRO A 170 13.78 27.31 4.58
CA PRO A 170 12.61 26.80 5.30
C PRO A 170 12.07 25.49 4.69
N ASN A 171 11.46 24.63 5.52
CA ASN A 171 10.79 23.43 5.05
C ASN A 171 9.74 23.79 4.00
N PRO A 172 9.73 23.12 2.82
CA PRO A 172 8.74 23.39 1.79
C PRO A 172 7.33 23.09 2.29
N THR A 173 6.38 23.91 1.90
CA THR A 173 4.96 23.66 2.21
C THR A 173 4.49 22.40 1.48
N LEU A 174 3.41 21.78 1.96
CA LEU A 174 2.77 20.65 1.29
C LEU A 174 2.48 20.96 -0.20
N GLN A 175 1.96 22.14 -0.50
CA GLN A 175 1.66 22.57 -1.86
C GLN A 175 2.92 22.67 -2.74
N GLN A 176 4.02 23.14 -2.20
CA GLN A 176 5.30 23.19 -2.91
C GLN A 176 5.80 21.78 -3.21
N ILE A 177 5.75 20.86 -2.24
CA ILE A 177 6.18 19.47 -2.47
C ILE A 177 5.32 18.81 -3.55
N LEU A 178 4.01 18.95 -3.48
CA LEU A 178 3.08 18.37 -4.47
C LEU A 178 3.30 18.93 -5.89
N LYS A 179 3.73 20.18 -6.01
CA LYS A 179 3.97 20.85 -7.29
C LYS A 179 5.38 20.54 -7.84
N ASP A 180 6.40 20.70 -7.01
CA ASP A 180 7.79 20.76 -7.45
C ASP A 180 8.52 19.42 -7.27
N HIS A 181 7.99 18.52 -6.42
CA HIS A 181 8.57 17.22 -6.08
C HIS A 181 7.53 16.11 -6.02
N PRO A 182 6.76 15.86 -7.10
CA PRO A 182 5.77 14.78 -7.13
C PRO A 182 6.41 13.40 -6.88
N ASP A 183 7.67 13.21 -7.25
CA ASP A 183 8.49 12.01 -7.01
C ASP A 183 8.67 11.66 -5.52
N ARG A 184 8.35 12.59 -4.61
CA ARG A 184 8.41 12.39 -3.16
C ARG A 184 7.05 12.08 -2.55
N THR A 185 6.07 11.81 -3.36
CA THR A 185 4.69 11.59 -2.92
C THR A 185 4.15 10.29 -3.48
N LEU A 186 3.33 9.61 -2.73
CA LEU A 186 2.59 8.43 -3.17
C LEU A 186 1.32 8.27 -2.34
N SER A 187 0.42 7.42 -2.80
CA SER A 187 -0.71 6.96 -1.98
C SER A 187 -0.70 5.44 -1.87
N ARG A 188 -1.36 4.94 -0.83
CA ARG A 188 -1.41 3.51 -0.51
C ARG A 188 -2.79 3.11 -0.05
N LEU A 189 -3.21 1.91 -0.48
CA LEU A 189 -4.34 1.19 0.10
C LEU A 189 -3.84 -0.06 0.79
N LEU A 190 -4.43 -0.36 1.94
CA LEU A 190 -4.17 -1.56 2.74
C LEU A 190 -5.35 -2.53 2.62
N GLY A 191 -5.06 -3.81 2.52
CA GLY A 191 -6.07 -4.86 2.61
C GLY A 191 -6.42 -5.08 4.09
N ALA A 192 -7.63 -4.68 4.50
CA ALA A 192 -8.09 -4.74 5.89
C ALA A 192 -8.52 -6.16 6.29
N ARG A 193 -7.63 -7.11 6.18
CA ARG A 193 -7.88 -8.50 6.54
C ARG A 193 -6.70 -9.08 7.30
N ARG A 194 -7.00 -9.79 8.39
CA ARG A 194 -6.03 -10.70 8.99
C ARG A 194 -5.96 -11.95 8.13
N LEU A 195 -4.76 -12.33 7.73
CA LEU A 195 -4.53 -13.48 6.86
C LEU A 195 -4.39 -14.76 7.69
N ASP A 196 -4.87 -15.86 7.11
CA ASP A 196 -4.65 -17.20 7.67
C ASP A 196 -3.33 -17.77 7.12
N PRO A 197 -2.60 -18.55 7.91
CA PRO A 197 -1.40 -19.22 7.43
C PRO A 197 -1.69 -20.21 6.30
N ASN A 198 -0.72 -20.43 5.43
CA ASN A 198 -0.75 -21.43 4.35
C ASN A 198 -1.98 -21.35 3.44
N THR A 199 -2.52 -20.14 3.23
CA THR A 199 -3.77 -19.90 2.51
C THR A 199 -3.52 -19.08 1.24
N ALA A 200 -4.19 -19.44 0.15
CA ALA A 200 -4.11 -18.73 -1.12
C ALA A 200 -5.17 -17.63 -1.19
N TYR A 201 -4.78 -16.45 -1.68
CA TYR A 201 -5.60 -15.25 -1.75
C TYR A 201 -5.61 -14.61 -3.13
N TYR A 202 -6.72 -13.95 -3.45
CA TYR A 202 -6.77 -12.87 -4.42
C TYR A 202 -6.73 -11.54 -3.68
N ALA A 203 -5.88 -10.63 -4.12
CA ALA A 203 -5.92 -9.23 -3.77
C ALA A 203 -6.51 -8.45 -4.95
N CYS A 204 -7.61 -7.75 -4.71
CA CYS A 204 -8.38 -7.10 -5.76
C CYS A 204 -8.66 -5.64 -5.42
N LEU A 205 -8.41 -4.75 -6.38
CA LEU A 205 -8.77 -3.35 -6.31
C LEU A 205 -10.18 -3.18 -6.88
N VAL A 206 -11.12 -2.78 -6.02
CA VAL A 206 -12.55 -2.72 -6.35
C VAL A 206 -13.16 -1.37 -5.98
N PRO A 207 -14.29 -0.95 -6.60
CA PRO A 207 -14.99 0.26 -6.21
C PRO A 207 -15.63 0.15 -4.82
N THR A 208 -15.68 1.27 -4.09
CA THR A 208 -16.35 1.36 -2.78
C THR A 208 -17.80 1.82 -2.89
N TYR A 209 -18.20 2.43 -4.02
CA TYR A 209 -19.55 2.94 -4.25
C TYR A 209 -20.31 2.08 -5.27
N ASP A 210 -21.60 1.89 -5.04
CA ASP A 210 -22.46 1.05 -5.90
C ASP A 210 -22.53 1.55 -7.36
N VAL A 211 -22.50 2.87 -7.57
CA VAL A 211 -22.42 3.43 -8.92
C VAL A 211 -21.15 2.98 -9.67
N GLY A 212 -20.02 2.87 -8.96
CA GLY A 212 -18.77 2.34 -9.52
C GLY A 212 -18.86 0.83 -9.78
N ARG A 213 -19.51 0.09 -8.88
CA ARG A 213 -19.77 -1.34 -9.07
C ARG A 213 -20.62 -1.58 -10.34
N LYS A 214 -21.72 -0.86 -10.48
CA LYS A 214 -22.59 -0.94 -11.65
C LYS A 214 -21.87 -0.58 -12.95
N ALA A 215 -21.14 0.54 -12.95
CA ALA A 215 -20.37 0.94 -14.13
C ALA A 215 -19.37 -0.14 -14.56
N GLY A 216 -18.61 -0.68 -13.65
CA GLY A 216 -17.61 -1.71 -13.93
C GLY A 216 -18.21 -3.06 -14.34
N LEU A 217 -19.44 -3.38 -13.92
CA LEU A 217 -20.18 -4.55 -14.35
C LEU A 217 -20.95 -4.33 -15.66
N GLY A 218 -20.99 -3.08 -16.18
CA GLY A 218 -21.80 -2.73 -17.34
C GLY A 218 -23.31 -2.70 -17.03
N GLU A 219 -23.69 -2.54 -15.76
CA GLU A 219 -25.07 -2.38 -15.33
C GLU A 219 -25.52 -0.92 -15.51
N PRO A 220 -26.81 -0.66 -15.83
CA PRO A 220 -27.31 0.70 -15.95
C PRO A 220 -27.35 1.40 -14.59
N ILE A 221 -26.90 2.65 -14.57
CA ILE A 221 -27.03 3.55 -13.42
C ILE A 221 -28.42 4.22 -13.52
N THR A 222 -29.22 4.10 -12.47
CA THR A 222 -30.58 4.65 -12.42
C THR A 222 -30.62 5.96 -11.61
N ALA A 223 -31.70 6.73 -11.75
CA ALA A 223 -31.89 7.96 -10.99
C ALA A 223 -31.85 7.74 -9.45
N ASP A 224 -32.26 6.56 -8.99
CA ASP A 224 -32.20 6.23 -7.56
C ASP A 224 -30.75 6.01 -7.07
N ASP A 225 -29.86 5.57 -7.95
CA ASP A 225 -28.44 5.40 -7.62
C ASP A 225 -27.73 6.73 -7.47
N GLU A 226 -28.27 7.79 -8.11
CA GLU A 226 -27.74 9.15 -8.06
C GLU A 226 -28.12 9.90 -6.79
N GLN A 227 -29.17 9.46 -6.08
CA GLN A 227 -29.69 10.16 -4.89
C GLN A 227 -28.87 9.95 -3.63
N GLY A 228 -27.86 9.10 -3.65
CA GLY A 228 -27.01 8.84 -2.50
C GLY A 228 -25.76 8.06 -2.85
N LEU A 229 -24.76 8.21 -2.03
CA LEU A 229 -23.50 7.45 -2.15
C LEU A 229 -23.69 6.10 -1.47
N LYS A 230 -24.43 5.20 -2.10
CA LYS A 230 -24.59 3.85 -1.58
C LYS A 230 -23.27 3.09 -1.66
N PRO A 231 -22.88 2.35 -0.60
CA PRO A 231 -21.70 1.50 -0.64
C PRO A 231 -21.90 0.36 -1.65
N ALA A 232 -20.82 -0.13 -2.26
CA ALA A 232 -20.85 -1.23 -3.23
C ALA A 232 -21.35 -2.55 -2.62
N TRP A 233 -21.19 -2.71 -1.31
CA TRP A 233 -21.78 -3.76 -0.49
C TRP A 233 -22.00 -3.25 0.93
N SER A 234 -22.83 -3.92 1.70
CA SER A 234 -23.13 -3.58 3.10
C SER A 234 -22.71 -4.71 4.01
N GLN A 235 -22.28 -4.36 5.22
CA GLN A 235 -21.94 -5.28 6.30
C GLN A 235 -22.79 -4.99 7.55
N GLY A 236 -22.92 -5.96 8.45
CA GLY A 236 -23.60 -5.79 9.73
C GLY A 236 -25.02 -6.38 9.79
N PRO A 237 -25.74 -6.12 10.89
CA PRO A 237 -27.08 -6.68 11.10
C PRO A 237 -28.06 -6.23 10.00
N GLY A 238 -28.66 -7.19 9.29
CA GLY A 238 -29.58 -6.92 8.19
C GLY A 238 -28.93 -6.77 6.82
N ALA A 239 -27.59 -6.90 6.72
CA ALA A 239 -26.93 -6.98 5.42
C ALA A 239 -27.40 -8.24 4.64
N PRO A 240 -27.50 -8.18 3.30
CA PRO A 240 -27.82 -9.35 2.50
C PRO A 240 -26.80 -10.47 2.77
N THR A 241 -27.27 -11.70 2.86
CA THR A 241 -26.41 -12.88 2.90
C THR A 241 -26.32 -13.47 1.49
N GLY A 242 -25.14 -13.85 1.06
CA GLY A 242 -24.96 -14.48 -0.25
C GLY A 242 -23.67 -14.06 -0.95
N THR A 243 -23.68 -14.22 -2.25
CA THR A 243 -22.56 -13.85 -3.11
C THR A 243 -22.69 -12.43 -3.64
N VAL A 244 -21.55 -11.74 -3.70
CA VAL A 244 -21.42 -10.39 -4.27
C VAL A 244 -20.54 -10.49 -5.52
N SER A 245 -20.93 -9.80 -6.59
CA SER A 245 -20.14 -9.63 -7.80
C SER A 245 -19.57 -8.22 -7.85
N LEU A 246 -18.25 -8.13 -7.98
CA LEU A 246 -17.49 -6.89 -7.97
C LEU A 246 -16.62 -6.78 -9.24
N PRO A 247 -16.66 -5.65 -9.95
CA PRO A 247 -15.69 -5.38 -11.01
C PRO A 247 -14.31 -5.13 -10.41
N VAL A 248 -13.27 -5.62 -11.07
CA VAL A 248 -11.91 -5.58 -10.55
C VAL A 248 -11.04 -4.71 -11.46
N TYR A 249 -10.55 -3.58 -10.95
CA TYR A 249 -9.68 -2.67 -11.69
C TYR A 249 -8.25 -3.19 -11.83
N PHE A 250 -7.76 -3.86 -10.77
CA PHE A 250 -6.44 -4.46 -10.72
C PHE A 250 -6.45 -5.64 -9.74
N HIS A 251 -5.69 -6.69 -10.01
CA HIS A 251 -5.60 -7.83 -9.11
C HIS A 251 -4.26 -8.54 -9.21
N TRP A 252 -3.92 -9.25 -8.16
CA TRP A 252 -2.86 -10.25 -8.13
C TRP A 252 -3.23 -11.37 -7.19
N GLU A 253 -2.49 -12.45 -7.27
CA GLU A 253 -2.65 -13.59 -6.37
C GLU A 253 -1.37 -13.85 -5.60
N PHE A 254 -1.53 -14.37 -4.40
CA PHE A 254 -0.43 -14.76 -3.55
C PHE A 254 -0.85 -15.85 -2.56
N ARG A 255 0.11 -16.41 -1.85
CA ARG A 255 -0.14 -17.36 -0.78
C ARG A 255 0.65 -16.95 0.46
N THR A 256 0.05 -17.15 1.62
CA THR A 256 0.74 -16.98 2.90
C THR A 256 1.61 -18.21 3.19
N GLY A 257 2.72 -17.99 3.88
CA GLY A 257 3.55 -19.02 4.44
C GLY A 257 2.92 -19.69 5.66
N LEU A 258 3.65 -20.62 6.25
CA LEU A 258 3.36 -21.13 7.59
C LEU A 258 3.49 -19.96 8.56
N ALA A 259 2.64 -19.88 9.59
CA ALA A 259 2.73 -18.85 10.59
C ALA A 259 4.16 -18.71 11.13
N GLY A 260 4.74 -17.56 10.98
CA GLY A 260 6.14 -17.31 11.28
C GLY A 260 6.45 -15.85 11.42
N ASP A 261 5.87 -15.16 12.39
CA ASP A 261 6.36 -13.85 12.78
C ASP A 261 7.75 -13.96 13.41
N PHE A 262 8.41 -12.83 13.59
CA PHE A 262 9.72 -12.75 14.23
C PHE A 262 9.74 -13.49 15.59
N GLU A 263 8.65 -13.41 16.35
CA GLU A 263 8.51 -14.07 17.64
C GLU A 263 8.53 -15.61 17.48
N SER A 264 7.80 -16.16 16.51
CA SER A 264 7.78 -17.61 16.27
C SER A 264 9.11 -18.11 15.75
N LEU A 265 9.82 -17.33 14.94
CA LEU A 265 11.18 -17.62 14.50
C LEU A 265 12.16 -17.55 15.68
N ALA A 266 12.05 -16.49 16.51
CA ALA A 266 12.88 -16.32 17.69
C ALA A 266 12.71 -17.48 18.70
N ARG A 267 11.47 -17.96 18.88
CA ARG A 267 11.17 -19.12 19.74
C ARG A 267 11.73 -20.46 19.20
N ARG A 268 12.03 -20.54 17.91
CA ARG A 268 12.69 -21.70 17.29
C ARG A 268 14.20 -21.66 17.39
N LEU A 269 14.78 -20.51 17.78
CA LEU A 269 16.22 -20.39 17.95
C LEU A 269 16.64 -21.20 19.17
N GLU A 270 17.38 -22.27 18.93
CA GLU A 270 18.03 -23.03 19.98
C GLU A 270 19.44 -22.51 20.15
N PRO A 271 19.85 -22.19 21.39
CA PRO A 271 21.22 -21.78 21.63
C PRO A 271 22.17 -22.96 21.37
N LYS A 272 23.11 -22.78 20.46
CA LYS A 272 24.17 -23.75 20.21
C LYS A 272 25.47 -23.21 20.78
N GLN A 273 26.11 -24.01 21.60
CA GLN A 273 27.48 -23.75 22.02
C GLN A 273 28.40 -24.01 20.82
N LEU A 274 28.96 -22.94 20.29
CA LEU A 274 29.88 -23.07 19.15
C LEU A 274 31.28 -23.36 19.63
N PRO A 275 32.10 -24.12 18.87
CA PRO A 275 33.50 -24.33 19.16
C PRO A 275 34.24 -22.99 19.32
N THR A 276 35.19 -22.94 20.24
CA THR A 276 36.02 -21.75 20.53
C THR A 276 36.86 -21.27 19.34
N THR A 277 36.95 -22.09 18.30
CA THR A 277 37.63 -21.76 17.03
C THR A 277 36.75 -21.03 16.05
N VAL A 278 35.43 -20.91 16.31
CA VAL A 278 34.52 -20.17 15.42
C VAL A 278 34.87 -18.70 15.43
N GLY A 279 35.01 -18.15 14.24
CA GLY A 279 35.45 -16.76 14.05
C GLY A 279 36.97 -16.57 14.08
N LEU A 280 37.74 -17.64 14.15
CA LEU A 280 39.19 -17.61 13.97
C LEU A 280 39.56 -18.29 12.64
N ARG A 281 40.46 -17.66 11.91
CA ARG A 281 41.09 -18.22 10.71
C ARG A 281 42.59 -18.36 10.94
N PRO A 282 43.14 -19.55 11.03
CA PRO A 282 44.57 -19.70 11.15
C PRO A 282 45.27 -19.27 9.87
N MET A 283 46.29 -18.46 10.01
CA MET A 283 47.14 -18.00 8.93
C MET A 283 48.58 -18.46 9.23
N ASP A 284 49.19 -19.14 8.28
CA ASP A 284 50.59 -19.51 8.35
C ASP A 284 51.44 -18.28 8.04
N ILE A 285 52.23 -17.86 8.99
CA ILE A 285 53.18 -16.73 8.90
C ILE A 285 54.64 -17.23 8.93
N GLY A 286 54.84 -18.56 8.88
CA GLY A 286 56.19 -19.14 8.90
C GLY A 286 56.99 -18.81 7.63
N GLN A 287 56.31 -18.47 6.53
CA GLN A 287 56.94 -18.04 5.26
C GLN A 287 56.44 -16.65 4.86
N PRO A 288 56.89 -15.57 5.52
CA PRO A 288 56.33 -14.23 5.36
C PRO A 288 56.62 -13.55 4.01
N GLY A 289 57.36 -14.18 3.13
CA GLY A 289 57.64 -13.68 1.80
C GLY A 289 59.00 -13.00 1.65
N TRP A 290 59.16 -12.30 0.52
CA TRP A 290 60.43 -11.78 0.05
C TRP A 290 61.04 -10.75 1.06
N GLY A 291 62.31 -10.95 1.43
CA GLY A 291 63.07 -10.08 2.32
C GLY A 291 62.84 -10.32 3.83
N MET A 292 61.96 -11.28 4.20
CA MET A 292 61.72 -11.62 5.61
C MET A 292 62.35 -12.97 5.95
N PRO A 293 62.90 -13.18 7.17
CA PRO A 293 63.44 -14.49 7.55
C PRO A 293 62.33 -15.51 7.66
N VAL A 294 62.57 -16.70 7.09
CA VAL A 294 61.68 -17.85 7.21
C VAL A 294 61.82 -18.43 8.64
N LEU A 295 60.69 -18.65 9.31
CA LEU A 295 60.68 -19.32 10.61
C LEU A 295 60.94 -20.81 10.43
N PRO A 296 61.71 -21.43 11.37
CA PRO A 296 61.87 -22.86 11.36
C PRO A 296 60.50 -23.59 11.43
N PRO A 297 60.30 -24.77 10.81
CA PRO A 297 59.04 -25.49 10.77
C PRO A 297 58.43 -25.75 12.16
N ASP A 298 59.24 -25.84 13.19
CA ASP A 298 58.82 -26.12 14.58
C ASP A 298 58.86 -24.85 15.48
N ALA A 299 59.06 -23.68 14.90
CA ALA A 299 59.11 -22.44 15.69
C ALA A 299 57.73 -22.12 16.29
N PRO A 300 57.66 -21.89 17.62
CA PRO A 300 56.45 -21.35 18.20
C PRO A 300 56.14 -19.97 17.55
N GLY A 301 54.94 -19.78 17.05
CA GLY A 301 54.52 -18.51 16.40
C GLY A 301 54.37 -18.58 14.89
N GLY A 302 54.59 -19.75 14.24
CA GLY A 302 54.36 -19.90 12.79
C GLY A 302 52.91 -19.83 12.33
N LEU A 303 51.95 -19.91 13.24
CA LEU A 303 50.52 -19.78 12.95
C LEU A 303 49.95 -18.63 13.79
N LEU A 304 49.26 -17.72 13.12
CA LEU A 304 48.52 -16.61 13.71
C LEU A 304 47.01 -16.81 13.47
N ASP A 305 46.22 -16.61 14.51
CA ASP A 305 44.76 -16.66 14.34
C ASP A 305 44.19 -15.28 14.01
N LEU A 306 43.69 -15.11 12.77
CA LEU A 306 42.97 -13.94 12.38
C LEU A 306 41.56 -13.99 12.94
N GLY A 307 41.19 -13.00 13.76
CA GLY A 307 39.84 -12.89 14.31
C GLY A 307 38.86 -12.22 13.35
N GLY A 308 37.72 -12.85 13.08
CA GLY A 308 36.60 -12.24 12.39
C GLY A 308 35.80 -11.30 13.29
N ALA A 309 34.91 -10.51 12.68
CA ALA A 309 34.00 -9.61 13.40
C ALA A 309 33.01 -10.32 14.32
N LEU A 310 32.65 -11.57 13.97
CA LEU A 310 31.79 -12.43 14.77
C LEU A 310 32.63 -13.57 15.35
N ARG A 311 32.65 -13.64 16.67
CA ARG A 311 33.36 -14.66 17.44
C ARG A 311 32.50 -15.16 18.59
N THR A 312 32.77 -16.35 19.08
CA THR A 312 32.15 -16.81 20.33
C THR A 312 32.74 -16.03 21.52
N PRO A 313 31.98 -15.84 22.60
CA PRO A 313 32.49 -15.15 23.82
C PRO A 313 33.77 -15.78 24.39
N GLU A 314 33.92 -17.09 24.20
CA GLU A 314 35.04 -17.90 24.71
C GLU A 314 36.21 -18.05 23.71
N THR A 315 36.13 -17.36 22.58
CA THR A 315 37.16 -17.42 21.54
C THR A 315 38.46 -16.79 22.09
N ASN A 316 39.50 -17.58 22.15
CA ASN A 316 40.82 -17.13 22.59
C ASN A 316 41.82 -17.36 21.44
N PRO A 317 42.23 -16.30 20.73
CA PRO A 317 43.20 -16.39 19.66
C PRO A 317 44.56 -16.79 20.22
N ARG A 318 45.36 -17.53 19.41
CA ARG A 318 46.73 -17.84 19.78
C ARG A 318 47.49 -16.55 20.04
N PRO A 319 48.24 -16.46 21.15
CA PRO A 319 49.06 -15.28 21.42
C PRO A 319 50.16 -15.16 20.36
N TRP A 320 50.54 -13.94 20.14
CA TRP A 320 51.69 -13.59 19.28
C TRP A 320 53.01 -14.21 19.82
#